data_0cf35c0d901234372ccba197353d1ff5
#
_entry.id   0cf35c0d901234372ccba197353d1ff5
#
_cell.length_a   1.000
_cell.length_b   1.000
_cell.length_c   1.000
_cell.angle_alpha   90.00
_cell.angle_beta   90.00
_cell.angle_gamma   90.00
#
_symmetry.space_group_name_H-M   'P 1'
#
loop_
_entity.id
_entity.type
_entity.pdbx_description
1 polymer ?
#
loop_
_entity_poly.entity_id
_entity_poly.type
_entity_poly.pdbx_seq_one_letter_code
_entity_poly.pdbx_strand_id
1 'polypeptide(L)'
;MSLRHRLLRLYAALHARHGPQDWWPARSRFEVAVGAVLIQHTAWTGVERAIDNLRAARRLTPRPLARMPVPQLGRLIRPAGTWRLKARRLRALAIFFLSRAGGRVERLRGAPLETLRAQLLAVPGIGPETADAILLYALDRPVFVADAYTRRVLSRHRVVPADIGYEALRGFLEAHLPGDPALFNEFHALLVAVAKSHCRARPRCEGCPLRFDLRGRRPRG
;
A
#
# COMPACT_ATOMS: atom_id res chain seq x y z
N MET A 1 6.37 14.45 25.65
CA MET A 1 6.85 14.02 24.31
C MET A 1 5.70 14.18 23.33
N SER A 2 5.90 14.96 22.24
CA SER A 2 4.87 15.15 21.21
C SER A 2 4.58 13.88 20.45
N LEU A 3 3.39 13.77 19.83
CA LEU A 3 2.99 12.63 18.99
C LEU A 3 3.95 12.46 17.80
N ARG A 4 4.33 13.56 17.15
CA ARG A 4 5.33 13.56 16.07
C ARG A 4 6.64 12.88 16.51
N HIS A 5 7.18 13.31 17.64
CA HIS A 5 8.42 12.72 18.16
C HIS A 5 8.26 11.23 18.48
N ARG A 6 7.11 10.83 19.04
CA ARG A 6 6.81 9.42 19.31
C ARG A 6 6.77 8.59 18.03
N LEU A 7 6.05 9.03 17.00
CA LEU A 7 5.97 8.34 15.70
C LEU A 7 7.35 8.21 15.04
N LEU A 8 8.14 9.28 15.05
CA LEU A 8 9.50 9.23 14.49
C LEU A 8 10.45 8.30 15.29
N ARG A 9 10.26 8.18 16.61
CA ARG A 9 10.99 7.18 17.40
C ARG A 9 10.59 5.74 17.06
N LEU A 10 9.29 5.49 16.81
CA LEU A 10 8.83 4.17 16.33
C LEU A 10 9.45 3.86 14.97
N TYR A 11 9.43 4.81 14.04
CA TYR A 11 10.11 4.69 12.75
C TYR A 11 11.60 4.35 12.91
N ALA A 12 12.33 5.15 13.68
CA ALA A 12 13.77 4.95 13.87
C ALA A 12 14.11 3.57 14.45
N ALA A 13 13.34 3.10 15.45
CA ALA A 13 13.53 1.78 16.05
C ALA A 13 13.24 0.64 15.06
N LEU A 14 12.20 0.78 14.23
CA LEU A 14 11.90 -0.18 13.18
C LEU A 14 12.98 -0.20 12.10
N HIS A 15 13.41 0.98 11.64
CA HIS A 15 14.45 1.11 10.64
C HIS A 15 15.79 0.56 11.11
N ALA A 16 16.18 0.84 12.35
CA ALA A 16 17.41 0.29 12.96
C ALA A 16 17.39 -1.25 13.03
N ARG A 17 16.21 -1.87 13.21
CA ARG A 17 16.07 -3.33 13.34
C ARG A 17 15.94 -4.05 12.00
N HIS A 18 15.23 -3.47 11.04
CA HIS A 18 14.86 -4.13 9.77
C HIS A 18 15.67 -3.61 8.58
N GLY A 19 16.34 -2.45 8.72
CA GLY A 19 17.00 -1.76 7.60
C GLY A 19 16.01 -1.18 6.58
N PRO A 20 16.52 -0.62 5.48
CA PRO A 20 15.71 -0.17 4.37
C PRO A 20 14.90 -1.32 3.77
N GLN A 21 13.63 -1.07 3.44
CA GLN A 21 12.72 -2.09 2.94
C GLN A 21 12.64 -2.15 1.42
N ASP A 22 13.12 -1.11 0.73
CA ASP A 22 13.08 -0.99 -0.74
C ASP A 22 11.69 -1.33 -1.32
N TRP A 23 10.68 -0.85 -0.63
CA TRP A 23 9.29 -1.12 -0.97
C TRP A 23 8.77 -0.07 -1.93
N TRP A 24 8.21 -0.38 -3.03
CA TRP A 24 7.60 -1.57 -3.63
C TRP A 24 8.51 -2.14 -4.75
N PRO A 25 8.82 -3.45 -4.76
CA PRO A 25 9.67 -4.04 -5.79
C PRO A 25 8.92 -4.16 -7.13
N ALA A 26 9.17 -3.23 -8.04
CA ALA A 26 8.55 -3.21 -9.37
C ALA A 26 9.48 -2.60 -10.41
N ARG A 27 9.32 -2.99 -11.68
CA ARG A 27 10.13 -2.49 -12.80
C ARG A 27 9.54 -1.23 -13.45
N SER A 28 8.31 -0.88 -13.12
CA SER A 28 7.64 0.33 -13.63
C SER A 28 6.55 0.81 -12.68
N ARG A 29 6.19 2.09 -12.76
CA ARG A 29 5.09 2.68 -12.01
C ARG A 29 3.74 2.04 -12.30
N PHE A 30 3.52 1.60 -13.53
CA PHE A 30 2.31 0.86 -13.88
C PHE A 30 2.27 -0.51 -13.21
N GLU A 31 3.40 -1.19 -13.11
CA GLU A 31 3.51 -2.47 -12.41
C GLU A 31 3.18 -2.31 -10.92
N VAL A 32 3.62 -1.23 -10.28
CA VAL A 32 3.21 -0.89 -8.90
C VAL A 32 1.69 -0.79 -8.80
N ALA A 33 1.06 -0.03 -9.69
CA ALA A 33 -0.40 0.17 -9.70
C ALA A 33 -1.16 -1.14 -9.95
N VAL A 34 -0.64 -2.02 -10.82
CA VAL A 34 -1.18 -3.37 -11.03
C VAL A 34 -1.05 -4.21 -9.76
N GLY A 35 0.11 -4.18 -9.12
CA GLY A 35 0.35 -4.87 -7.85
C GLY A 35 -0.60 -4.44 -6.74
N ALA A 36 -0.88 -3.13 -6.63
CA ALA A 36 -1.82 -2.58 -5.65
C ALA A 36 -3.25 -3.12 -5.82
N VAL A 37 -3.68 -3.42 -7.05
CA VAL A 37 -4.96 -4.10 -7.30
C VAL A 37 -4.86 -5.59 -7.02
N LEU A 38 -3.75 -6.22 -7.40
CA LEU A 38 -3.58 -7.66 -7.25
C LEU A 38 -3.43 -8.11 -5.79
N ILE A 39 -2.87 -7.27 -4.91
CA ILE A 39 -2.68 -7.60 -3.49
C ILE A 39 -3.98 -7.62 -2.67
N GLN A 40 -5.06 -7.03 -3.18
CA GLN A 40 -6.35 -7.03 -2.50
C GLN A 40 -6.77 -8.46 -2.08
N HIS A 41 -6.85 -8.71 -0.77
CA HIS A 41 -7.22 -10.02 -0.19
C HIS A 41 -6.43 -11.21 -0.74
N THR A 42 -5.12 -11.06 -0.93
CA THR A 42 -4.27 -12.14 -1.43
C THR A 42 -2.86 -12.09 -0.83
N ALA A 43 -2.14 -13.21 -0.88
CA ALA A 43 -0.73 -13.26 -0.48
C ALA A 43 0.18 -12.70 -1.58
N TRP A 44 1.29 -12.08 -1.17
CA TRP A 44 2.26 -11.48 -2.10
C TRP A 44 2.79 -12.47 -3.14
N THR A 45 3.01 -13.72 -2.76
CA THR A 45 3.46 -14.80 -3.68
C THR A 45 2.51 -15.04 -4.86
N GLY A 46 1.20 -14.85 -4.63
CA GLY A 46 0.20 -14.92 -5.70
C GLY A 46 0.27 -13.70 -6.64
N VAL A 47 0.58 -12.53 -6.08
CA VAL A 47 0.78 -11.28 -6.86
C VAL A 47 2.00 -11.40 -7.76
N GLU A 48 3.13 -11.86 -7.23
CA GLU A 48 4.37 -12.05 -7.99
C GLU A 48 4.15 -12.97 -9.20
N ARG A 49 3.55 -14.14 -8.99
CA ARG A 49 3.22 -15.07 -10.07
C ARG A 49 2.31 -14.46 -11.14
N ALA A 50 1.33 -13.66 -10.72
CA ALA A 50 0.42 -13.00 -11.65
C ALA A 50 1.13 -11.90 -12.46
N ILE A 51 2.02 -11.13 -11.84
CA ILE A 51 2.87 -10.13 -12.49
C ILE A 51 3.81 -10.81 -13.48
N ASP A 52 4.45 -11.92 -13.11
CA ASP A 52 5.34 -12.67 -13.99
C ASP A 52 4.61 -13.22 -15.22
N ASN A 53 3.39 -13.74 -15.06
CA ASN A 53 2.56 -14.18 -16.17
C ASN A 53 2.21 -13.01 -17.12
N LEU A 54 1.85 -11.85 -16.57
CA LEU A 54 1.56 -10.66 -17.38
C LEU A 54 2.80 -10.15 -18.11
N ARG A 55 3.95 -10.22 -17.47
CA ARG A 55 5.25 -9.83 -18.05
C ARG A 55 5.67 -10.78 -19.16
N ALA A 56 5.61 -12.09 -18.94
CA ALA A 56 5.93 -13.12 -19.94
C ALA A 56 5.01 -13.00 -21.17
N ALA A 57 3.73 -12.68 -20.96
CA ALA A 57 2.78 -12.42 -22.03
C ALA A 57 2.96 -11.04 -22.71
N ARG A 58 3.91 -10.21 -22.29
CA ARG A 58 4.12 -8.82 -22.76
C ARG A 58 2.87 -7.94 -22.64
N ARG A 59 2.10 -8.12 -21.55
CA ARG A 59 0.81 -7.44 -21.31
C ARG A 59 0.83 -6.47 -20.12
N LEU A 60 1.96 -6.29 -19.45
CA LEU A 60 2.12 -5.45 -18.27
C LEU A 60 2.36 -3.96 -18.65
N THR A 61 1.51 -3.45 -19.52
CA THR A 61 1.45 -2.02 -19.88
C THR A 61 -0.01 -1.59 -20.08
N PRO A 62 -0.36 -0.29 -19.93
CA PRO A 62 -1.74 0.15 -19.94
C PRO A 62 -2.53 -0.23 -21.20
N ARG A 63 -1.97 -0.02 -22.39
CA ARG A 63 -2.70 -0.24 -23.65
C ARG A 63 -3.04 -1.70 -23.92
N PRO A 64 -2.11 -2.66 -23.86
CA PRO A 64 -2.44 -4.09 -23.99
C PRO A 64 -3.39 -4.59 -22.93
N LEU A 65 -3.24 -4.14 -21.67
CA LEU A 65 -4.08 -4.59 -20.56
C LEU A 65 -5.50 -4.09 -20.67
N ALA A 66 -5.72 -2.83 -21.09
CA ALA A 66 -7.04 -2.27 -21.30
C ALA A 66 -7.83 -2.95 -22.44
N ARG A 67 -7.12 -3.41 -23.48
CA ARG A 67 -7.72 -4.07 -24.65
C ARG A 67 -7.97 -5.56 -24.47
N MET A 68 -7.33 -6.17 -23.45
CA MET A 68 -7.43 -7.61 -23.25
C MET A 68 -8.85 -8.01 -22.77
N PRO A 69 -9.46 -9.05 -23.36
CA PRO A 69 -10.71 -9.61 -22.85
C PRO A 69 -10.56 -10.09 -21.41
N VAL A 70 -11.57 -9.78 -20.55
CA VAL A 70 -11.57 -10.14 -19.13
C VAL A 70 -11.26 -11.62 -18.87
N PRO A 71 -11.83 -12.59 -19.63
CA PRO A 71 -11.49 -14.00 -19.42
C PRO A 71 -10.01 -14.32 -19.67
N GLN A 72 -9.40 -13.69 -20.71
CA GLN A 72 -7.98 -13.89 -21.03
C GLN A 72 -7.09 -13.28 -19.96
N LEU A 73 -7.36 -12.03 -19.53
CA LEU A 73 -6.66 -11.39 -18.44
C LEU A 73 -6.77 -12.20 -17.15
N GLY A 74 -7.98 -12.69 -16.86
CA GLY A 74 -8.25 -13.52 -15.70
C GLY A 74 -7.40 -14.81 -15.64
N ARG A 75 -7.14 -15.45 -16.78
CA ARG A 75 -6.25 -16.64 -16.82
C ARG A 75 -4.83 -16.29 -16.38
N LEU A 76 -4.28 -15.15 -16.83
CA LEU A 76 -2.92 -14.72 -16.48
C LEU A 76 -2.79 -14.38 -14.99
N ILE A 77 -3.81 -13.75 -14.41
CA ILE A 77 -3.77 -13.31 -13.00
C ILE A 77 -4.41 -14.31 -12.03
N ARG A 78 -4.74 -15.52 -12.47
CA ARG A 78 -5.37 -16.56 -11.63
C ARG A 78 -4.64 -16.81 -10.30
N PRO A 79 -3.30 -16.79 -10.23
CA PRO A 79 -2.58 -16.96 -8.96
C PRO A 79 -2.92 -15.92 -7.90
N ALA A 80 -3.36 -14.73 -8.27
CA ALA A 80 -3.74 -13.67 -7.33
C ALA A 80 -5.13 -13.84 -6.71
N GLY A 81 -5.85 -14.96 -6.93
CA GLY A 81 -7.21 -15.18 -6.40
C GLY A 81 -8.25 -14.20 -6.95
N THR A 82 -9.52 -14.41 -6.66
CA THR A 82 -10.66 -13.57 -7.14
C THR A 82 -10.46 -12.95 -8.53
N TRP A 83 -9.84 -13.70 -9.41
CA TRP A 83 -9.28 -13.26 -10.68
C TRP A 83 -10.30 -12.59 -11.62
N ARG A 84 -11.58 -13.05 -11.62
CA ARG A 84 -12.63 -12.42 -12.44
C ARG A 84 -12.86 -10.96 -12.05
N LEU A 85 -12.93 -10.70 -10.75
CA LEU A 85 -13.12 -9.36 -10.20
C LEU A 85 -11.87 -8.50 -10.44
N LYS A 86 -10.69 -9.03 -10.14
CA LYS A 86 -9.41 -8.33 -10.33
C LYS A 86 -9.12 -8.01 -11.80
N ALA A 87 -9.49 -8.89 -12.74
CA ALA A 87 -9.35 -8.61 -14.17
C ALA A 87 -10.19 -7.40 -14.61
N ARG A 88 -11.41 -7.27 -14.09
CA ARG A 88 -12.26 -6.08 -14.36
C ARG A 88 -11.64 -4.81 -13.77
N ARG A 89 -11.15 -4.87 -12.52
CA ARG A 89 -10.49 -3.74 -11.83
C ARG A 89 -9.22 -3.30 -12.55
N LEU A 90 -8.36 -4.23 -12.93
CA LEU A 90 -7.13 -3.94 -13.68
C LEU A 90 -7.42 -3.31 -15.04
N ARG A 91 -8.43 -3.81 -15.74
CA ARG A 91 -8.86 -3.22 -17.02
C ARG A 91 -9.36 -1.79 -16.84
N ALA A 92 -10.20 -1.54 -15.82
CA ALA A 92 -10.68 -0.20 -15.50
C ALA A 92 -9.52 0.74 -15.15
N LEU A 93 -8.57 0.30 -14.33
CA LEU A 93 -7.37 1.07 -13.98
C LEU A 93 -6.51 1.36 -15.22
N ALA A 94 -6.32 0.39 -16.11
CA ALA A 94 -5.56 0.60 -17.35
C ALA A 94 -6.24 1.62 -18.28
N ILE A 95 -7.57 1.58 -18.39
CA ILE A 95 -8.37 2.58 -19.14
C ILE A 95 -8.19 3.96 -18.51
N PHE A 96 -8.26 4.06 -17.19
CA PHE A 96 -8.00 5.32 -16.47
C PHE A 96 -6.63 5.91 -16.84
N PHE A 97 -5.55 5.13 -16.78
CA PHE A 97 -4.21 5.63 -17.15
C PHE A 97 -4.09 5.99 -18.62
N LEU A 98 -4.81 5.30 -19.51
CA LEU A 98 -4.82 5.67 -20.91
C LEU A 98 -5.53 7.00 -21.16
N SER A 99 -6.70 7.19 -20.57
CA SER A 99 -7.51 8.40 -20.77
C SER A 99 -6.88 9.64 -20.13
N ARG A 100 -6.26 9.50 -18.94
CA ARG A 100 -5.73 10.63 -18.16
C ARG A 100 -4.28 10.97 -18.47
N ALA A 101 -3.48 9.98 -18.88
CA ALA A 101 -2.04 10.12 -19.04
C ALA A 101 -1.48 9.62 -20.37
N GLY A 102 -2.36 9.19 -21.30
CA GLY A 102 -1.93 8.56 -22.55
C GLY A 102 -1.16 7.23 -22.32
N GLY A 103 -1.36 6.61 -21.16
CA GLY A 103 -0.67 5.39 -20.74
C GLY A 103 0.69 5.62 -20.06
N ARG A 104 1.12 6.86 -19.86
CA ARG A 104 2.36 7.23 -19.15
C ARG A 104 2.00 7.65 -17.73
N VAL A 105 2.07 6.73 -16.79
CA VAL A 105 1.67 6.94 -15.38
C VAL A 105 2.39 8.14 -14.76
N GLU A 106 3.65 8.37 -15.14
CA GLU A 106 4.51 9.45 -14.65
C GLU A 106 3.91 10.85 -14.88
N ARG A 107 3.12 11.03 -15.92
CA ARG A 107 2.47 12.32 -16.24
C ARG A 107 1.49 12.79 -15.17
N LEU A 108 1.02 11.86 -14.30
CA LEU A 108 0.10 12.20 -13.21
C LEU A 108 0.81 12.71 -11.94
N ARG A 109 2.15 12.64 -11.88
CA ARG A 109 2.88 13.08 -10.68
C ARG A 109 2.67 14.54 -10.32
N GLY A 110 2.48 15.43 -11.31
CA GLY A 110 2.24 16.84 -11.10
C GLY A 110 0.76 17.23 -10.91
N ALA A 111 -0.18 16.29 -11.00
CA ALA A 111 -1.60 16.60 -10.83
C ALA A 111 -1.92 16.99 -9.38
N PRO A 112 -2.92 17.87 -9.14
CA PRO A 112 -3.39 18.19 -7.79
C PRO A 112 -3.79 16.91 -7.04
N LEU A 113 -3.27 16.73 -5.83
CA LEU A 113 -3.35 15.48 -5.08
C LEU A 113 -4.80 15.03 -4.85
N GLU A 114 -5.62 15.91 -4.28
CA GLU A 114 -7.01 15.59 -3.95
C GLU A 114 -7.85 15.28 -5.19
N THR A 115 -7.61 16.02 -6.28
CA THR A 115 -8.28 15.75 -7.57
C THR A 115 -7.90 14.36 -8.10
N LEU A 116 -6.61 14.03 -8.07
CA LEU A 116 -6.15 12.74 -8.57
C LEU A 116 -6.64 11.59 -7.68
N ARG A 117 -6.64 11.79 -6.37
CA ARG A 117 -7.20 10.82 -5.42
C ARG A 117 -8.68 10.56 -5.69
N ALA A 118 -9.48 11.62 -5.84
CA ALA A 118 -10.90 11.50 -6.16
C ALA A 118 -11.12 10.76 -7.50
N GLN A 119 -10.30 11.03 -8.50
CA GLN A 119 -10.36 10.34 -9.79
C GLN A 119 -10.00 8.85 -9.68
N LEU A 120 -9.02 8.49 -8.85
CA LEU A 120 -8.68 7.07 -8.60
C LEU A 120 -9.80 6.35 -7.86
N LEU A 121 -10.42 6.99 -6.86
CA LEU A 121 -11.57 6.45 -6.13
C LEU A 121 -12.80 6.24 -7.02
N ALA A 122 -12.95 7.02 -8.08
CA ALA A 122 -14.01 6.83 -9.08
C ALA A 122 -13.77 5.63 -10.01
N VAL A 123 -12.57 5.04 -10.02
CA VAL A 123 -12.28 3.84 -10.81
C VAL A 123 -12.95 2.62 -10.15
N PRO A 124 -13.79 1.84 -10.86
CA PRO A 124 -14.46 0.68 -10.29
C PRO A 124 -13.52 -0.31 -9.61
N GLY A 125 -13.72 -0.50 -8.30
CA GLY A 125 -12.94 -1.43 -7.48
C GLY A 125 -11.63 -0.90 -6.92
N ILE A 126 -11.38 0.40 -7.05
CA ILE A 126 -10.28 1.10 -6.36
C ILE A 126 -10.86 1.78 -5.12
N GLY A 127 -10.58 1.22 -3.96
CA GLY A 127 -10.92 1.82 -2.67
C GLY A 127 -9.80 2.72 -2.12
N PRO A 128 -10.01 3.37 -0.96
CA PRO A 128 -9.05 4.31 -0.36
C PRO A 128 -7.63 3.75 -0.25
N GLU A 129 -7.45 2.57 0.34
CA GLU A 129 -6.15 1.92 0.50
C GLU A 129 -5.44 1.69 -0.84
N THR A 130 -6.17 1.23 -1.87
CA THR A 130 -5.58 0.99 -3.19
C THR A 130 -5.25 2.30 -3.91
N ALA A 131 -6.10 3.33 -3.80
CA ALA A 131 -5.84 4.65 -4.36
C ALA A 131 -4.59 5.27 -3.74
N ASP A 132 -4.50 5.23 -2.40
CA ASP A 132 -3.37 5.80 -1.66
C ASP A 132 -2.07 5.01 -1.89
N ALA A 133 -2.14 3.69 -2.04
CA ALA A 133 -0.99 2.88 -2.46
C ALA A 133 -0.49 3.25 -3.87
N ILE A 134 -1.40 3.52 -4.82
CA ILE A 134 -1.00 4.00 -6.15
C ILE A 134 -0.38 5.39 -6.06
N LEU A 135 -0.97 6.30 -5.27
CA LEU A 135 -0.45 7.65 -5.09
C LEU A 135 0.94 7.64 -4.46
N LEU A 136 1.13 6.89 -3.38
CA LEU A 136 2.41 6.84 -2.68
C LEU A 136 3.47 6.11 -3.51
N TYR A 137 3.22 4.87 -3.90
CA TYR A 137 4.25 3.99 -4.45
C TYR A 137 4.47 4.14 -5.96
N ALA A 138 3.42 4.47 -6.72
CA ALA A 138 3.56 4.66 -8.16
C ALA A 138 3.79 6.12 -8.56
N LEU A 139 3.36 7.09 -7.75
CA LEU A 139 3.38 8.50 -8.12
C LEU A 139 4.20 9.39 -7.19
N ASP A 140 4.84 8.82 -6.16
CA ASP A 140 5.65 9.52 -5.17
C ASP A 140 4.90 10.70 -4.52
N ARG A 141 3.61 10.49 -4.19
CA ARG A 141 2.79 11.52 -3.56
C ARG A 141 2.76 11.33 -2.04
N PRO A 142 2.75 12.42 -1.25
CA PRO A 142 2.79 12.35 0.20
C PRO A 142 1.43 11.97 0.79
N VAL A 143 0.98 10.75 0.54
CA VAL A 143 -0.23 10.14 1.10
C VAL A 143 0.16 8.92 1.91
N PHE A 144 -0.31 8.79 3.15
CA PHE A 144 0.02 7.65 3.98
C PHE A 144 -0.94 6.48 3.73
N VAL A 145 -0.41 5.29 3.50
CA VAL A 145 -1.23 4.06 3.39
C VAL A 145 -1.51 3.52 4.79
N ALA A 146 -2.74 3.77 5.28
CA ALA A 146 -3.15 3.46 6.65
C ALA A 146 -3.86 2.09 6.75
N ASP A 147 -3.18 1.03 6.33
CA ASP A 147 -3.72 -0.33 6.23
C ASP A 147 -4.06 -0.97 7.59
N ALA A 148 -4.61 -2.19 7.57
CA ALA A 148 -4.94 -2.93 8.77
C ALA A 148 -3.72 -3.26 9.64
N TYR A 149 -2.53 -3.40 9.07
CA TYR A 149 -1.30 -3.60 9.82
C TYR A 149 -0.89 -2.34 10.58
N THR A 150 -0.92 -1.19 9.91
CA THR A 150 -0.68 0.13 10.50
C THR A 150 -1.62 0.37 11.69
N ARG A 151 -2.93 0.18 11.48
CA ARG A 151 -3.93 0.33 12.54
C ARG A 151 -3.64 -0.59 13.72
N ARG A 152 -3.38 -1.87 13.48
CA ARG A 152 -3.12 -2.86 14.53
C ARG A 152 -1.88 -2.53 15.35
N VAL A 153 -0.78 -2.15 14.72
CA VAL A 153 0.45 -1.79 15.43
C VAL A 153 0.21 -0.55 16.28
N LEU A 154 -0.31 0.52 15.70
CA LEU A 154 -0.46 1.80 16.40
C LEU A 154 -1.53 1.74 17.50
N SER A 155 -2.63 1.01 17.30
CA SER A 155 -3.65 0.86 18.35
C SER A 155 -3.15 0.03 19.53
N ARG A 156 -2.40 -1.04 19.30
CA ARG A 156 -1.81 -1.84 20.36
C ARG A 156 -0.80 -1.07 21.20
N HIS A 157 -0.13 -0.11 20.58
CA HIS A 157 0.75 0.84 21.24
C HIS A 157 0.01 2.05 21.84
N ARG A 158 -1.34 2.10 21.77
CA ARG A 158 -2.16 3.21 22.31
C ARG A 158 -1.79 4.56 21.70
N VAL A 159 -1.39 4.57 20.44
CA VAL A 159 -1.18 5.80 19.65
C VAL A 159 -2.49 6.29 19.10
N VAL A 160 -3.36 5.35 18.69
CA VAL A 160 -4.69 5.63 18.14
C VAL A 160 -5.73 4.66 18.75
N PRO A 161 -7.04 4.96 18.67
CA PRO A 161 -8.12 4.02 19.01
C PRO A 161 -8.07 2.75 18.15
N ALA A 162 -8.57 1.62 18.69
CA ALA A 162 -8.57 0.33 17.96
C ALA A 162 -9.56 0.32 16.79
N ASP A 163 -10.63 1.07 16.91
CA ASP A 163 -11.74 1.19 15.96
C ASP A 163 -11.57 2.34 14.96
N ILE A 164 -10.42 3.04 14.98
CA ILE A 164 -10.16 4.14 14.05
C ILE A 164 -10.35 3.72 12.59
N GLY A 165 -11.14 4.48 11.86
CA GLY A 165 -11.37 4.27 10.43
C GLY A 165 -10.17 4.64 9.58
N TYR A 166 -10.15 4.15 8.33
CA TYR A 166 -9.05 4.35 7.39
C TYR A 166 -8.69 5.83 7.19
N GLU A 167 -9.68 6.66 6.84
CA GLU A 167 -9.45 8.10 6.55
C GLU A 167 -8.97 8.86 7.79
N ALA A 168 -9.52 8.56 8.96
CA ALA A 168 -9.09 9.17 10.20
C ALA A 168 -7.66 8.80 10.57
N LEU A 169 -7.27 7.53 10.37
CA LEU A 169 -5.91 7.06 10.62
C LEU A 169 -4.91 7.67 9.63
N ARG A 170 -5.27 7.74 8.34
CA ARG A 170 -4.48 8.40 7.31
C ARG A 170 -4.23 9.87 7.67
N GLY A 171 -5.31 10.62 7.90
CA GLY A 171 -5.20 12.04 8.27
C GLY A 171 -4.44 12.27 9.56
N PHE A 172 -4.58 11.39 10.56
CA PHE A 172 -3.79 11.43 11.79
C PHE A 172 -2.29 11.31 11.51
N LEU A 173 -1.88 10.37 10.68
CA LEU A 173 -0.47 10.16 10.36
C LEU A 173 0.10 11.32 9.54
N GLU A 174 -0.63 11.78 8.53
CA GLU A 174 -0.24 12.92 7.69
C GLU A 174 -0.12 14.22 8.47
N ALA A 175 -0.97 14.44 9.48
CA ALA A 175 -0.91 15.62 10.36
C ALA A 175 0.31 15.61 11.31
N HIS A 176 0.83 14.42 11.66
CA HIS A 176 1.88 14.29 12.67
C HIS A 176 3.25 13.86 12.12
N LEU A 177 3.35 13.55 10.85
CA LEU A 177 4.61 13.21 10.20
C LEU A 177 5.00 14.30 9.19
N PRO A 178 6.28 14.44 8.84
CA PRO A 178 6.67 15.24 7.69
C PRO A 178 5.98 14.72 6.42
N GLY A 179 5.48 15.60 5.56
CA GLY A 179 4.85 15.25 4.28
C GLY A 179 5.86 14.77 3.23
N ASP A 180 6.64 13.75 3.58
CA ASP A 180 7.69 13.18 2.75
C ASP A 180 7.27 11.79 2.23
N PRO A 181 7.10 11.61 0.91
CA PRO A 181 6.75 10.33 0.32
C PRO A 181 7.75 9.21 0.64
N ALA A 182 9.05 9.51 0.75
CA ALA A 182 10.05 8.50 1.07
C ALA A 182 9.90 8.00 2.51
N LEU A 183 9.66 8.93 3.46
CA LEU A 183 9.35 8.56 4.85
C LEU A 183 8.06 7.75 4.94
N PHE A 184 7.01 8.12 4.22
CA PHE A 184 5.73 7.42 4.26
C PHE A 184 5.84 6.01 3.69
N ASN A 185 6.55 5.86 2.56
CA ASN A 185 6.83 4.57 1.94
C ASN A 185 7.56 3.65 2.92
N GLU A 186 8.69 4.11 3.44
CA GLU A 186 9.53 3.32 4.31
C GLU A 186 8.82 2.99 5.64
N PHE A 187 8.14 3.97 6.25
CA PHE A 187 7.46 3.73 7.52
C PHE A 187 6.30 2.74 7.39
N HIS A 188 5.53 2.83 6.31
CA HIS A 188 4.47 1.84 6.05
C HIS A 188 5.06 0.44 5.87
N ALA A 189 6.11 0.28 5.05
CA ALA A 189 6.76 -1.01 4.85
C ALA A 189 7.29 -1.61 6.15
N LEU A 190 7.91 -0.80 7.01
CA LEU A 190 8.40 -1.20 8.33
C LEU A 190 7.27 -1.60 9.29
N LEU A 191 6.12 -0.90 9.25
CA LEU A 191 4.94 -1.27 10.03
C LEU A 191 4.38 -2.62 9.57
N VAL A 192 4.36 -2.88 8.27
CA VAL A 192 3.99 -4.20 7.72
C VAL A 192 4.98 -5.28 8.17
N ALA A 193 6.29 -5.00 8.14
CA ALA A 193 7.33 -5.94 8.56
C ALA A 193 7.19 -6.34 10.03
N VAL A 194 7.04 -5.38 10.94
CA VAL A 194 6.85 -5.67 12.37
C VAL A 194 5.50 -6.33 12.65
N ALA A 195 4.47 -6.00 11.88
CA ALA A 195 3.16 -6.62 12.01
C ALA A 195 3.17 -8.10 11.62
N LYS A 196 3.97 -8.48 10.63
CA LYS A 196 4.15 -9.86 10.17
C LYS A 196 5.07 -10.67 11.08
N SER A 197 6.13 -10.07 11.62
CA SER A 197 7.12 -10.74 12.47
C SER A 197 6.68 -10.84 13.93
N HIS A 198 6.22 -9.76 14.54
CA HIS A 198 5.96 -9.63 15.98
C HIS A 198 4.49 -9.33 16.30
N CYS A 199 3.90 -8.30 15.69
CA CYS A 199 2.56 -7.81 16.03
C CYS A 199 1.46 -8.59 15.30
N ARG A 200 1.49 -9.93 15.36
CA ARG A 200 0.53 -10.86 14.75
C ARG A 200 -0.82 -10.83 15.48
N ALA A 201 -1.78 -11.68 15.10
CA ALA A 201 -3.05 -11.85 15.83
C ALA A 201 -2.81 -12.07 17.33
N ARG A 202 -1.90 -12.98 17.68
CA ARG A 202 -1.31 -13.07 19.03
C ARG A 202 0.04 -12.37 19.03
N PRO A 203 0.19 -11.24 19.75
CA PRO A 203 1.42 -10.44 19.70
C PRO A 203 2.58 -11.17 20.37
N ARG A 204 3.75 -11.08 19.76
CA ARG A 204 5.03 -11.57 20.29
C ARG A 204 5.91 -10.37 20.62
N CYS A 205 5.79 -9.84 21.85
CA CYS A 205 6.49 -8.61 22.26
C CYS A 205 7.92 -8.85 22.70
N GLU A 206 8.32 -10.10 22.96
CA GLU A 206 9.71 -10.44 23.24
C GLU A 206 10.55 -10.24 21.97
N GLY A 207 11.67 -9.52 22.11
CA GLY A 207 12.50 -9.15 20.95
C GLY A 207 11.89 -8.15 19.96
N CYS A 208 10.66 -7.66 20.20
CA CYS A 208 10.03 -6.67 19.35
C CYS A 208 10.75 -5.32 19.44
N PRO A 209 11.16 -4.70 18.32
CA PRO A 209 11.84 -3.40 18.31
C PRO A 209 10.99 -2.26 18.89
N LEU A 210 9.69 -2.43 18.98
CA LEU A 210 8.76 -1.44 19.55
C LEU A 210 8.44 -1.67 21.04
N ARG A 211 8.99 -2.71 21.68
CA ARG A 211 8.66 -3.04 23.07
C ARG A 211 8.88 -1.87 24.05
N PHE A 212 9.87 -1.04 23.81
CA PHE A 212 10.19 0.13 24.64
C PHE A 212 8.99 1.11 24.76
N ASP A 213 8.18 1.24 23.71
CA ASP A 213 7.07 2.18 23.66
C ASP A 213 5.89 1.74 24.56
N LEU A 214 5.79 0.46 24.88
CA LEU A 214 4.78 -0.07 25.80
C LEU A 214 5.07 0.28 27.27
N ARG A 215 6.31 0.65 27.62
CA ARG A 215 6.73 1.04 28.99
C ARG A 215 6.28 0.01 30.06
N GLY A 216 6.51 -1.27 29.80
CA GLY A 216 6.12 -2.36 30.69
C GLY A 216 4.64 -2.78 30.62
N ARG A 217 3.81 -2.05 29.88
CA ARG A 217 2.38 -2.40 29.72
C ARG A 217 2.18 -3.53 28.72
N ARG A 218 1.08 -4.25 28.84
CA ARG A 218 0.66 -5.20 27.81
C ARG A 218 0.11 -4.44 26.58
N PRO A 219 0.32 -4.94 25.36
CA PRO A 219 -0.35 -4.39 24.18
C PRO A 219 -1.87 -4.46 24.36
N ARG A 220 -2.62 -3.53 23.76
CA ARG A 220 -4.07 -3.68 23.67
C ARG A 220 -4.42 -4.92 22.85
N GLY A 221 -5.50 -5.61 23.21
CA GLY A 221 -6.04 -6.76 22.48
C GLY A 221 -6.57 -6.39 21.10
#